data_043d65178ce3cbfec41d8ee201a37b37
#
_entry.id   043d65178ce3cbfec41d8ee201a37b37
#
_cell.length_a   1.000
_cell.length_b   1.000
_cell.length_c   1.000
_cell.angle_alpha   90.00
_cell.angle_beta   90.00
_cell.angle_gamma   90.00
#
_symmetry.space_group_name_H-M   'P 1'
#
loop_
_entity.id
_entity.type
_entity.pdbx_description
1 polymer ?
#
loop_
_entity_poly.entity_id
_entity_poly.type
_entity_poly.pdbx_seq_one_letter_code
_entity_poly.pdbx_strand_id
1 'polypeptide(L)'
;MLNYVKNGIIMNQEIRQLNTPPTFNGEIEKQVKKAGYQFCFRSFQESIQEVDEILDECRKLDVKGIYIMAAEMNQGDIYPFLQLQVPIVTGDNLFYEEGIDSLLIDNREGIARAVDYLIDKGHSHIVYLAENVDIFNFVERRTAFVLEMARRECGDASHRIRHLGSNVDEVYESMLRYLDEGVKGTTAFVLESSVISLGVSKALLERQVRIPRDISLIGFDALPPISLLGVNLTLIKGTHTKRHLAAIKHLMRHIEDENEEIVKVYYKTRLLEGNSVFDKTKYVYSK
;
A
#
# COMPACT_ATOMS: atom_id res chain seq x y z
N MET A 1 -3.04 -12.98 5.99
CA MET A 1 -2.03 -14.04 6.22
C MET A 1 -1.51 -13.96 7.63
N LEU A 2 -1.53 -15.03 8.38
CA LEU A 2 -1.27 -15.11 9.80
C LEU A 2 0.06 -15.79 10.05
N ASN A 3 1.02 -15.15 10.70
CA ASN A 3 2.31 -15.74 10.99
C ASN A 3 2.47 -15.93 12.50
N TYR A 4 2.66 -17.14 12.95
CA TYR A 4 2.87 -17.48 14.35
C TYR A 4 4.33 -17.57 14.72
N VAL A 5 4.66 -17.06 15.82
CA VAL A 5 5.80 -17.49 16.59
C VAL A 5 5.29 -18.46 17.65
N LYS A 6 5.87 -19.60 17.92
CA LYS A 6 5.49 -20.48 19.03
C LYS A 6 5.72 -19.69 20.29
N ASN A 7 4.59 -19.36 20.88
CA ASN A 7 4.38 -18.35 21.86
C ASN A 7 4.22 -16.90 21.27
N GLY A 8 3.84 -16.75 19.98
CA GLY A 8 3.47 -15.46 19.39
C GLY A 8 2.87 -15.59 17.99
N ILE A 9 1.94 -14.73 17.63
CA ILE A 9 1.23 -14.74 16.35
C ILE A 9 1.52 -13.48 15.56
N ILE A 10 1.77 -13.66 14.27
CA ILE A 10 1.79 -12.60 13.29
C ILE A 10 0.62 -12.82 12.36
N MET A 11 -0.34 -11.89 12.37
CA MET A 11 -1.58 -11.99 11.62
C MET A 11 -1.53 -11.08 10.40
N ASN A 12 -1.94 -11.63 9.26
CA ASN A 12 -2.11 -10.89 8.04
C ASN A 12 -3.49 -11.20 7.47
N GLN A 13 -4.29 -10.18 7.31
CA GLN A 13 -5.40 -10.21 6.41
C GLN A 13 -4.89 -10.36 4.97
N GLU A 14 -5.63 -11.01 4.11
CA GLU A 14 -5.22 -11.35 2.75
C GLU A 14 -4.70 -10.13 1.98
N ILE A 15 -3.39 -9.87 2.07
CA ILE A 15 -2.75 -9.00 1.10
C ILE A 15 -2.89 -9.72 -0.24
N ARG A 16 -3.63 -9.14 -1.15
CA ARG A 16 -3.68 -9.59 -2.53
C ARG A 16 -2.27 -9.95 -2.97
N GLN A 17 -2.04 -11.18 -3.35
CA GLN A 17 -0.75 -11.89 -3.47
C GLN A 17 0.34 -11.21 -4.33
N LEU A 18 0.03 -10.09 -4.95
CA LEU A 18 0.91 -9.38 -5.90
C LEU A 18 2.11 -8.68 -5.26
N ASN A 19 2.08 -8.36 -3.95
CA ASN A 19 3.07 -7.47 -3.33
C ASN A 19 3.99 -8.12 -2.28
N THR A 20 3.78 -9.38 -1.90
CA THR A 20 4.62 -10.03 -0.89
C THR A 20 5.71 -10.87 -1.57
N PRO A 21 7.00 -10.52 -1.47
CA PRO A 21 8.06 -11.35 -2.02
C PRO A 21 8.03 -12.77 -1.43
N PRO A 22 8.28 -13.83 -2.21
CA PRO A 22 8.32 -15.21 -1.70
C PRO A 22 9.30 -15.42 -0.54
N THR A 23 10.33 -14.58 -0.44
CA THR A 23 11.35 -14.60 0.62
C THR A 23 10.93 -13.87 1.90
N PHE A 24 9.83 -13.12 1.88
CA PHE A 24 9.41 -12.27 2.99
C PHE A 24 9.14 -13.06 4.28
N ASN A 25 8.33 -14.11 4.19
CA ASN A 25 8.04 -14.97 5.34
C ASN A 25 9.30 -15.65 5.88
N GLY A 26 10.24 -16.03 5.01
CA GLY A 26 11.50 -16.63 5.41
C GLY A 26 12.43 -15.71 6.21
N GLU A 27 12.43 -14.41 5.89
CA GLU A 27 13.22 -13.41 6.65
C GLU A 27 12.62 -13.17 8.04
N ILE A 28 11.29 -13.08 8.13
CA ILE A 28 10.57 -12.95 9.40
C ILE A 28 10.81 -14.20 10.25
N GLU A 29 10.57 -15.39 9.71
CA GLU A 29 10.76 -16.66 10.40
C GLU A 29 12.17 -16.81 10.96
N LYS A 30 13.17 -16.41 10.18
CA LYS A 30 14.59 -16.45 10.61
C LYS A 30 14.85 -15.53 11.81
N GLN A 31 14.28 -14.32 11.82
CA GLN A 31 14.43 -13.40 12.95
C GLN A 31 13.76 -13.94 14.21
N VAL A 32 12.55 -14.44 14.07
CA VAL A 32 11.76 -15.00 15.16
C VAL A 32 12.44 -16.22 15.79
N LYS A 33 12.92 -17.16 14.96
CA LYS A 33 13.69 -18.33 15.43
C LYS A 33 15.00 -17.94 16.12
N LYS A 34 15.68 -16.90 15.61
CA LYS A 34 16.91 -16.40 16.25
C LYS A 34 16.68 -15.87 17.66
N ALA A 35 15.50 -15.31 17.92
CA ALA A 35 15.08 -14.82 19.22
C ALA A 35 14.53 -15.94 20.14
N GLY A 36 14.57 -17.19 19.71
CA GLY A 36 14.14 -18.35 20.52
C GLY A 36 12.65 -18.66 20.46
N TYR A 37 11.90 -17.98 19.58
CA TYR A 37 10.47 -18.21 19.42
C TYR A 37 10.16 -19.12 18.22
N GLN A 38 8.99 -19.73 18.21
CA GLN A 38 8.45 -20.39 17.02
C GLN A 38 7.54 -19.43 16.27
N PHE A 39 7.61 -19.52 14.95
CA PHE A 39 6.88 -18.70 14.01
C PHE A 39 5.73 -19.47 13.39
N CYS A 40 4.55 -18.91 13.44
CA CYS A 40 3.38 -19.45 12.80
C CYS A 40 2.71 -18.38 11.94
N PHE A 41 2.09 -18.81 10.85
CA PHE A 41 1.46 -17.93 9.87
C PHE A 41 0.03 -18.37 9.60
N ARG A 42 -0.94 -17.44 9.68
CA ARG A 42 -2.32 -17.65 9.27
C ARG A 42 -2.78 -16.55 8.33
N SER A 43 -3.57 -16.96 7.37
CA SER A 43 -4.38 -16.06 6.55
C SER A 43 -5.80 -16.18 7.01
N PHE A 44 -6.54 -15.10 7.08
CA PHE A 44 -7.95 -15.14 7.44
C PHE A 44 -8.74 -14.11 6.63
N GLN A 45 -10.02 -14.42 6.41
CA GLN A 45 -11.02 -13.49 5.96
C GLN A 45 -11.86 -13.09 7.17
N GLU A 46 -12.45 -11.91 7.18
CA GLU A 46 -13.09 -11.31 8.37
C GLU A 46 -14.44 -11.97 8.77
N SER A 47 -14.60 -13.27 8.62
CA SER A 47 -15.76 -13.91 9.23
C SER A 47 -15.57 -14.02 10.75
N ILE A 48 -16.61 -13.70 11.53
CA ILE A 48 -16.61 -13.82 13.00
C ILE A 48 -16.16 -15.23 13.43
N GLN A 49 -16.62 -16.26 12.74
CA GLN A 49 -16.25 -17.65 13.04
C GLN A 49 -14.75 -17.92 12.86
N GLU A 50 -14.14 -17.37 11.82
CA GLU A 50 -12.72 -17.56 11.54
C GLU A 50 -11.84 -16.82 12.56
N VAL A 51 -12.27 -15.63 13.00
CA VAL A 51 -11.58 -14.88 14.06
C VAL A 51 -11.65 -15.66 15.38
N ASP A 52 -12.79 -16.23 15.75
CA ASP A 52 -12.95 -17.03 16.97
C ASP A 52 -12.05 -18.30 16.93
N GLU A 53 -11.98 -18.99 15.80
CA GLU A 53 -11.09 -20.15 15.61
C GLU A 53 -9.63 -19.77 15.81
N ILE A 54 -9.22 -18.60 15.29
CA ILE A 54 -7.88 -18.06 15.45
C ILE A 54 -7.59 -17.74 16.91
N LEU A 55 -8.49 -17.08 17.61
CA LEU A 55 -8.33 -16.74 19.02
C LEU A 55 -8.19 -17.99 19.87
N ASP A 56 -8.98 -19.04 19.58
CA ASP A 56 -8.86 -20.33 20.25
C ASP A 56 -7.53 -21.03 19.97
N GLU A 57 -7.05 -20.95 18.75
CA GLU A 57 -5.71 -21.46 18.39
C GLU A 57 -4.61 -20.68 19.14
N CYS A 58 -4.71 -19.34 19.21
CA CYS A 58 -3.80 -18.50 19.98
C CYS A 58 -3.72 -18.93 21.45
N ARG A 59 -4.89 -19.15 22.07
CA ARG A 59 -4.95 -19.61 23.48
C ARG A 59 -4.33 -20.99 23.67
N LYS A 60 -4.64 -21.94 22.77
CA LYS A 60 -4.07 -23.32 22.81
C LYS A 60 -2.56 -23.34 22.64
N LEU A 61 -2.01 -22.43 21.88
CA LEU A 61 -0.58 -22.33 21.61
C LEU A 61 0.17 -21.46 22.62
N ASP A 62 -0.54 -20.83 23.57
CA ASP A 62 0.04 -19.90 24.56
C ASP A 62 0.92 -18.84 23.86
N VAL A 63 0.34 -18.13 22.89
CA VAL A 63 1.06 -17.14 22.10
C VAL A 63 1.54 -15.99 22.97
N LYS A 64 2.76 -15.48 22.72
CA LYS A 64 3.36 -14.39 23.51
C LYS A 64 3.26 -13.03 22.85
N GLY A 65 2.85 -12.96 21.59
CA GLY A 65 2.66 -11.70 20.88
C GLY A 65 2.12 -11.91 19.47
N ILE A 66 1.54 -10.86 18.90
CA ILE A 66 0.83 -10.91 17.62
C ILE A 66 1.28 -9.75 16.74
N TYR A 67 1.66 -10.05 15.49
CA TYR A 67 1.80 -9.05 14.44
C TYR A 67 0.68 -9.21 13.42
N ILE A 68 -0.11 -8.16 13.21
CA ILE A 68 -1.23 -8.15 12.26
C ILE A 68 -0.90 -7.24 11.10
N MET A 69 -0.89 -7.79 9.87
CA MET A 69 -0.92 -6.98 8.65
C MET A 69 -2.37 -6.66 8.32
N ALA A 70 -2.84 -5.50 8.79
CA ALA A 70 -4.24 -5.17 8.97
C ALA A 70 -4.80 -4.27 7.85
N ALA A 71 -4.35 -4.47 6.59
CA ALA A 71 -4.67 -3.54 5.49
C ALA A 71 -6.17 -3.29 5.30
N GLU A 72 -6.99 -4.30 5.48
CA GLU A 72 -8.45 -4.26 5.26
C GLU A 72 -9.27 -4.20 6.56
N MET A 73 -8.64 -4.28 7.73
CA MET A 73 -9.32 -4.22 9.03
C MET A 73 -9.85 -2.83 9.35
N ASN A 74 -11.02 -2.77 9.96
CA ASN A 74 -11.59 -1.57 10.56
C ASN A 74 -11.16 -1.43 12.02
N GLN A 75 -11.41 -0.27 12.66
CA GLN A 75 -11.05 -0.02 14.06
C GLN A 75 -11.66 -1.07 15.01
N GLY A 76 -12.88 -1.55 14.74
CA GLY A 76 -13.56 -2.55 15.57
C GLY A 76 -12.98 -3.95 15.49
N ASP A 77 -12.32 -4.31 14.40
CA ASP A 77 -11.86 -5.68 14.13
C ASP A 77 -10.66 -6.08 15.00
N ILE A 78 -10.03 -5.13 15.68
CA ILE A 78 -8.91 -5.37 16.60
C ILE A 78 -9.36 -5.85 17.98
N TYR A 79 -10.57 -5.49 18.43
CA TYR A 79 -11.04 -5.78 19.80
C TYR A 79 -11.02 -7.25 20.20
N PRO A 80 -11.39 -8.22 19.33
CA PRO A 80 -11.29 -9.63 19.69
C PRO A 80 -9.85 -10.05 20.06
N PHE A 81 -8.84 -9.49 19.39
CA PHE A 81 -7.44 -9.82 19.64
C PHE A 81 -6.90 -9.22 20.93
N LEU A 82 -7.42 -8.08 21.39
CA LEU A 82 -7.07 -7.47 22.67
C LEU A 82 -7.43 -8.38 23.86
N GLN A 83 -8.42 -9.26 23.71
CA GLN A 83 -8.82 -10.22 24.75
C GLN A 83 -7.73 -11.26 25.05
N LEU A 84 -6.74 -11.42 24.18
CA LEU A 84 -5.62 -12.34 24.40
C LEU A 84 -4.60 -11.80 25.40
N GLN A 85 -4.64 -10.51 25.73
CA GLN A 85 -3.74 -9.85 26.69
C GLN A 85 -2.26 -10.09 26.40
N VAL A 86 -1.90 -10.11 25.13
CA VAL A 86 -0.52 -10.21 24.65
C VAL A 86 -0.17 -8.97 23.82
N PRO A 87 1.11 -8.61 23.70
CA PRO A 87 1.53 -7.52 22.84
C PRO A 87 1.03 -7.65 21.39
N ILE A 88 0.50 -6.57 20.84
CA ILE A 88 0.00 -6.50 19.46
C ILE A 88 0.73 -5.39 18.73
N VAL A 89 1.29 -5.74 17.58
CA VAL A 89 1.86 -4.78 16.62
C VAL A 89 1.09 -4.87 15.31
N THR A 90 0.74 -3.75 14.71
CA THR A 90 0.02 -3.72 13.43
C THR A 90 0.87 -3.11 12.32
N GLY A 91 0.62 -3.55 11.10
CA GLY A 91 1.11 -2.94 9.87
C GLY A 91 -0.05 -2.59 8.94
N ASP A 92 0.15 -1.61 8.07
CA ASP A 92 -0.77 -1.20 7.01
C ASP A 92 -2.09 -0.55 7.45
N ASN A 93 -2.33 -0.44 8.75
CA ASN A 93 -3.47 0.29 9.32
C ASN A 93 -3.08 0.96 10.65
N LEU A 94 -3.70 2.09 10.94
CA LEU A 94 -3.55 2.82 12.20
C LEU A 94 -4.72 2.51 13.12
N PHE A 95 -4.44 1.86 14.24
CA PHE A 95 -5.41 1.68 15.31
C PHE A 95 -5.16 2.73 16.40
N TYR A 96 -6.25 3.33 16.90
CA TYR A 96 -6.20 4.40 17.91
C TYR A 96 -6.19 3.84 19.33
N GLU A 97 -6.44 2.56 19.48
CA GLU A 97 -6.43 1.86 20.77
C GLU A 97 -5.07 1.99 21.46
N GLU A 98 -5.11 2.16 22.79
CA GLU A 98 -3.92 2.13 23.63
C GLU A 98 -3.28 0.73 23.62
N GLY A 99 -1.97 0.68 23.70
CA GLY A 99 -1.23 -0.59 23.78
C GLY A 99 -0.97 -1.27 22.44
N ILE A 100 -1.26 -0.65 21.30
CA ILE A 100 -0.99 -1.22 19.96
C ILE A 100 0.05 -0.39 19.22
N ASP A 101 1.19 -0.97 18.89
CA ASP A 101 2.11 -0.36 17.94
C ASP A 101 1.51 -0.38 16.53
N SER A 102 1.73 0.70 15.77
CA SER A 102 1.37 0.73 14.35
C SER A 102 2.55 1.21 13.50
N LEU A 103 2.99 0.34 12.58
CA LEU A 103 4.09 0.65 11.66
C LEU A 103 3.53 0.81 10.25
N LEU A 104 3.54 2.03 9.75
CA LEU A 104 2.79 2.49 8.59
C LEU A 104 3.72 2.91 7.45
N ILE A 105 3.20 2.94 6.23
CA ILE A 105 3.83 3.66 5.12
C ILE A 105 3.39 5.12 5.21
N ASP A 106 4.31 6.05 5.01
CA ASP A 106 3.96 7.47 4.85
C ASP A 106 3.34 7.70 3.47
N ASN A 107 2.05 7.36 3.38
CA ASN A 107 1.27 7.50 2.15
C ASN A 107 1.14 8.96 1.72
N ARG A 108 1.00 9.88 2.68
CA ARG A 108 0.83 11.32 2.43
C ARG A 108 2.07 11.90 1.77
N GLU A 109 3.23 11.63 2.36
CA GLU A 109 4.51 12.07 1.82
C GLU A 109 4.79 11.44 0.44
N GLY A 110 4.43 10.17 0.26
CA GLY A 110 4.56 9.49 -1.01
C GLY A 110 3.76 10.15 -2.14
N ILE A 111 2.50 10.46 -1.88
CA ILE A 111 1.64 11.13 -2.88
C ILE A 111 2.07 12.59 -3.09
N ALA A 112 2.48 13.30 -2.04
CA ALA A 112 3.03 14.65 -2.19
C ALA A 112 4.22 14.65 -3.15
N ARG A 113 5.16 13.71 -3.02
CA ARG A 113 6.27 13.54 -3.95
C ARG A 113 5.83 13.24 -5.38
N ALA A 114 4.79 12.41 -5.56
CA ALA A 114 4.28 12.08 -6.89
C ALA A 114 3.69 13.31 -7.58
N VAL A 115 2.86 14.07 -6.86
CA VAL A 115 2.22 15.30 -7.37
C VAL A 115 3.26 16.38 -7.65
N ASP A 116 4.18 16.62 -6.72
CA ASP A 116 5.27 17.59 -6.90
C ASP A 116 6.10 17.25 -8.15
N TYR A 117 6.51 15.99 -8.27
CA TYR A 117 7.29 15.54 -9.42
C TYR A 117 6.57 15.77 -10.76
N LEU A 118 5.27 15.45 -10.84
CA LEU A 118 4.50 15.67 -12.05
C LEU A 118 4.32 17.17 -12.38
N ILE A 119 4.04 18.00 -11.37
CA ILE A 119 3.86 19.45 -11.56
C ILE A 119 5.20 20.09 -11.95
N ASP A 120 6.31 19.71 -11.35
CA ASP A 120 7.64 20.20 -11.69
C ASP A 120 8.07 19.79 -13.12
N LYS A 121 7.49 18.70 -13.67
CA LYS A 121 7.59 18.30 -15.08
C LYS A 121 6.58 19.00 -16.02
N GLY A 122 5.81 19.96 -15.50
CA GLY A 122 4.86 20.76 -16.28
C GLY A 122 3.47 20.13 -16.48
N HIS A 123 3.09 19.14 -15.65
CA HIS A 123 1.77 18.54 -15.67
C HIS A 123 0.85 19.23 -14.67
N SER A 124 -0.26 19.82 -15.12
CA SER A 124 -1.30 20.43 -14.28
C SER A 124 -2.64 19.70 -14.32
N HIS A 125 -2.87 18.93 -15.38
CA HIS A 125 -4.08 18.12 -15.55
C HIS A 125 -3.76 16.67 -15.23
N ILE A 126 -3.74 16.38 -13.93
CA ILE A 126 -3.41 15.07 -13.35
C ILE A 126 -4.71 14.41 -12.89
N VAL A 127 -4.89 13.13 -13.22
CA VAL A 127 -6.00 12.30 -12.73
C VAL A 127 -5.43 11.19 -11.86
N TYR A 128 -6.07 10.95 -10.73
CA TYR A 128 -5.76 9.85 -9.83
C TYR A 128 -6.66 8.65 -10.14
N LEU A 129 -6.07 7.51 -10.44
CA LEU A 129 -6.79 6.27 -10.75
C LEU A 129 -6.79 5.38 -9.54
N ALA A 130 -7.98 5.10 -9.01
CA ALA A 130 -8.23 4.49 -7.71
C ALA A 130 -8.92 3.13 -7.84
N GLU A 131 -8.71 2.26 -6.84
CA GLU A 131 -9.51 1.06 -6.64
C GLU A 131 -10.87 1.38 -6.01
N ASN A 132 -11.85 0.47 -6.12
CA ASN A 132 -13.16 0.55 -5.45
C ASN A 132 -13.11 -0.02 -4.02
N VAL A 133 -12.01 0.23 -3.30
CA VAL A 133 -11.82 -0.27 -1.93
C VAL A 133 -11.35 0.86 -1.04
N ASP A 134 -11.97 0.99 0.15
CA ASP A 134 -11.66 2.02 1.14
C ASP A 134 -10.85 1.44 2.31
N ILE A 135 -9.61 1.06 2.03
CA ILE A 135 -8.63 0.68 3.06
C ILE A 135 -7.83 1.91 3.50
N PHE A 136 -7.29 1.87 4.72
CA PHE A 136 -6.55 2.98 5.34
C PHE A 136 -5.52 3.61 4.38
N ASN A 137 -4.67 2.78 3.78
CA ASN A 137 -3.62 3.25 2.88
C ASN A 137 -4.17 4.02 1.65
N PHE A 138 -5.29 3.56 1.07
CA PHE A 138 -5.88 4.17 -0.12
C PHE A 138 -6.60 5.47 0.22
N VAL A 139 -7.32 5.51 1.34
CA VAL A 139 -7.95 6.74 1.84
C VAL A 139 -6.91 7.82 2.12
N GLU A 140 -5.78 7.47 2.75
CA GLU A 140 -4.66 8.38 2.98
C GLU A 140 -4.07 8.91 1.67
N ARG A 141 -3.87 8.04 0.67
CA ARG A 141 -3.32 8.43 -0.65
C ARG A 141 -4.25 9.38 -1.38
N ARG A 142 -5.56 9.07 -1.45
CA ARG A 142 -6.58 9.91 -2.12
C ARG A 142 -6.70 11.26 -1.45
N THR A 143 -6.77 11.28 -0.13
CA THR A 143 -6.80 12.52 0.67
C THR A 143 -5.56 13.38 0.40
N ALA A 144 -4.38 12.75 0.41
CA ALA A 144 -3.13 13.45 0.12
C ALA A 144 -3.10 14.02 -1.30
N PHE A 145 -3.62 13.30 -2.30
CA PHE A 145 -3.71 13.79 -3.67
C PHE A 145 -4.52 15.08 -3.76
N VAL A 146 -5.72 15.12 -3.16
CA VAL A 146 -6.57 16.31 -3.18
C VAL A 146 -5.88 17.49 -2.48
N LEU A 147 -5.33 17.26 -1.29
CA LEU A 147 -4.64 18.29 -0.51
C LEU A 147 -3.41 18.83 -1.24
N GLU A 148 -2.64 17.97 -1.87
CA GLU A 148 -1.41 18.36 -2.56
C GLU A 148 -1.67 19.12 -3.85
N MET A 149 -2.69 18.71 -4.62
CA MET A 149 -3.15 19.47 -5.80
C MET A 149 -3.63 20.88 -5.42
N ALA A 150 -4.34 21.02 -4.28
CA ALA A 150 -4.76 22.31 -3.77
C ALA A 150 -3.55 23.15 -3.32
N ARG A 151 -2.59 22.57 -2.59
CA ARG A 151 -1.35 23.22 -2.16
C ARG A 151 -0.54 23.77 -3.33
N ARG A 152 -0.52 23.04 -4.46
CA ARG A 152 0.16 23.44 -5.71
C ARG A 152 -0.70 24.30 -6.61
N GLU A 153 -1.78 24.89 -6.09
CA GLU A 153 -2.69 25.81 -6.79
C GLU A 153 -3.32 25.22 -8.06
N CYS A 154 -3.45 23.90 -8.13
CA CYS A 154 -4.10 23.22 -9.26
C CYS A 154 -5.63 23.11 -9.09
N GLY A 155 -6.21 23.80 -8.10
CA GLY A 155 -7.64 23.83 -7.79
C GLY A 155 -8.11 22.58 -7.03
N ASP A 156 -9.43 22.46 -6.84
CA ASP A 156 -10.03 21.26 -6.26
C ASP A 156 -9.87 20.07 -7.20
N ALA A 157 -9.22 19.03 -6.69
CA ALA A 157 -8.95 17.80 -7.44
C ALA A 157 -9.82 16.62 -6.99
N SER A 158 -10.81 16.82 -6.13
CA SER A 158 -11.71 15.75 -5.67
C SER A 158 -12.41 15.04 -6.85
N HIS A 159 -12.82 15.80 -7.85
CA HIS A 159 -13.44 15.30 -9.08
C HIS A 159 -12.44 14.62 -10.06
N ARG A 160 -11.14 14.66 -9.77
CA ARG A 160 -10.07 14.04 -10.57
C ARG A 160 -9.66 12.67 -10.03
N ILE A 161 -10.33 12.16 -9.03
CA ILE A 161 -10.19 10.78 -8.56
C ILE A 161 -11.19 9.92 -9.35
N ARG A 162 -10.69 8.92 -10.09
CA ARG A 162 -11.52 8.02 -10.86
C ARG A 162 -11.35 6.59 -10.36
N HIS A 163 -12.41 6.03 -9.84
CA HIS A 163 -12.49 4.66 -9.40
C HIS A 163 -12.69 3.73 -10.61
N LEU A 164 -11.88 2.68 -10.74
CA LEU A 164 -11.88 1.81 -11.91
C LEU A 164 -12.34 0.38 -11.61
N GLY A 165 -12.17 -0.11 -10.38
CA GLY A 165 -12.53 -1.48 -10.01
C GLY A 165 -11.67 -1.98 -8.86
N SER A 166 -11.86 -3.25 -8.48
CA SER A 166 -11.18 -3.88 -7.35
C SER A 166 -10.23 -5.01 -7.75
N ASN A 167 -10.19 -5.35 -9.03
CA ASN A 167 -9.28 -6.34 -9.60
C ASN A 167 -8.79 -5.90 -11.00
N VAL A 168 -7.79 -6.59 -11.50
CA VAL A 168 -7.09 -6.22 -12.75
C VAL A 168 -8.03 -6.18 -13.96
N ASP A 169 -8.99 -7.10 -14.06
CA ASP A 169 -9.89 -7.18 -15.21
C ASP A 169 -10.96 -6.07 -15.16
N GLU A 170 -11.54 -5.79 -13.99
CA GLU A 170 -12.45 -4.65 -13.80
C GLU A 170 -11.75 -3.31 -14.12
N VAL A 171 -10.53 -3.13 -13.64
CA VAL A 171 -9.71 -1.94 -13.90
C VAL A 171 -9.44 -1.81 -15.41
N TYR A 172 -9.05 -2.90 -16.07
CA TYR A 172 -8.79 -2.92 -17.50
C TYR A 172 -10.01 -2.51 -18.30
N GLU A 173 -11.18 -3.12 -18.06
CA GLU A 173 -12.41 -2.80 -18.77
C GLU A 173 -12.89 -1.36 -18.50
N SER A 174 -12.78 -0.88 -17.25
CA SER A 174 -13.15 0.49 -16.89
C SER A 174 -12.21 1.50 -17.52
N MET A 175 -10.93 1.19 -17.61
CA MET A 175 -9.95 2.05 -18.26
C MET A 175 -10.16 2.10 -19.78
N LEU A 176 -10.53 1.00 -20.44
CA LEU A 176 -10.90 1.01 -21.86
C LEU A 176 -12.06 1.97 -22.11
N ARG A 177 -13.14 1.88 -21.31
CA ARG A 177 -14.29 2.80 -21.41
C ARG A 177 -13.86 4.25 -21.22
N TYR A 178 -12.99 4.51 -20.22
CA TYR A 178 -12.50 5.87 -19.96
C TYR A 178 -11.68 6.44 -21.14
N LEU A 179 -10.85 5.61 -21.76
CA LEU A 179 -10.10 6.01 -22.96
C LEU A 179 -11.02 6.28 -24.14
N ASP A 180 -12.05 5.47 -24.34
CA ASP A 180 -13.04 5.63 -25.44
C ASP A 180 -13.92 6.86 -25.23
N GLU A 181 -14.23 7.28 -23.99
CA GLU A 181 -14.90 8.54 -23.65
C GLU A 181 -14.02 9.78 -23.96
N GLY A 182 -12.71 9.56 -24.11
CA GLY A 182 -11.71 10.60 -24.29
C GLY A 182 -11.24 11.20 -22.98
N VAL A 183 -9.97 11.08 -22.69
CA VAL A 183 -9.31 11.56 -21.45
C VAL A 183 -9.06 13.09 -21.46
N LYS A 184 -10.06 13.87 -21.78
CA LYS A 184 -10.05 15.32 -22.07
C LYS A 184 -9.01 16.12 -21.26
N GLY A 185 -7.93 16.55 -21.93
CA GLY A 185 -6.92 17.43 -21.34
C GLY A 185 -6.00 16.78 -20.31
N THR A 186 -6.26 15.55 -19.88
CA THR A 186 -5.40 14.81 -18.92
C THR A 186 -4.04 14.57 -19.55
N THR A 187 -2.99 14.86 -18.80
CA THR A 187 -1.61 14.70 -19.27
C THR A 187 -0.81 13.70 -18.44
N ALA A 188 -1.30 13.32 -17.26
CA ALA A 188 -0.69 12.34 -16.40
C ALA A 188 -1.70 11.59 -15.53
N PHE A 189 -1.39 10.34 -15.22
CA PHE A 189 -2.10 9.51 -14.25
C PHE A 189 -1.21 9.20 -13.05
N VAL A 190 -1.78 9.31 -11.84
CA VAL A 190 -1.26 8.71 -10.62
C VAL A 190 -2.01 7.40 -10.39
N LEU A 191 -1.28 6.30 -10.29
CA LEU A 191 -1.82 4.94 -10.16
C LEU A 191 -1.74 4.51 -8.71
N GLU A 192 -2.89 4.25 -8.07
CA GLU A 192 -3.01 4.02 -6.63
C GLU A 192 -2.26 2.78 -6.13
N SER A 193 -2.25 1.71 -6.95
CA SER A 193 -1.77 0.39 -6.54
C SER A 193 -1.19 -0.42 -7.71
N SER A 194 -0.71 -1.62 -7.40
CA SER A 194 -0.29 -2.59 -8.41
C SER A 194 -1.45 -3.10 -9.26
N VAL A 195 -2.63 -3.29 -8.68
CA VAL A 195 -3.85 -3.70 -9.41
C VAL A 195 -4.22 -2.65 -10.45
N ILE A 196 -4.29 -1.39 -10.04
CA ILE A 196 -4.52 -0.26 -10.95
C ILE A 196 -3.44 -0.21 -12.03
N SER A 197 -2.18 -0.32 -11.65
CA SER A 197 -1.07 -0.22 -12.61
C SER A 197 -1.12 -1.32 -13.68
N LEU A 198 -1.48 -2.55 -13.31
CA LEU A 198 -1.59 -3.67 -14.25
C LEU A 198 -2.77 -3.50 -15.22
N GLY A 199 -3.98 -3.24 -14.70
CA GLY A 199 -5.17 -3.08 -15.53
C GLY A 199 -5.08 -1.87 -16.46
N VAL A 200 -4.60 -0.74 -15.95
CA VAL A 200 -4.37 0.48 -16.74
C VAL A 200 -3.32 0.24 -17.83
N SER A 201 -2.19 -0.40 -17.50
CA SER A 201 -1.14 -0.69 -18.49
C SER A 201 -1.65 -1.58 -19.62
N LYS A 202 -2.47 -2.60 -19.31
CA LYS A 202 -3.11 -3.48 -20.30
C LYS A 202 -4.03 -2.68 -21.26
N ALA A 203 -4.85 -1.78 -20.71
CA ALA A 203 -5.76 -0.95 -21.51
C ALA A 203 -5.02 0.06 -22.39
N LEU A 204 -3.99 0.72 -21.84
CA LEU A 204 -3.17 1.67 -22.61
C LEU A 204 -2.43 0.97 -23.76
N LEU A 205 -1.92 -0.24 -23.54
CA LEU A 205 -1.28 -1.02 -24.59
C LEU A 205 -2.26 -1.37 -25.71
N GLU A 206 -3.46 -1.83 -25.36
CA GLU A 206 -4.49 -2.19 -26.35
C GLU A 206 -4.93 -0.98 -27.20
N ARG A 207 -5.10 0.17 -26.57
CA ARG A 207 -5.43 1.41 -27.29
C ARG A 207 -4.22 2.11 -27.94
N GLN A 208 -3.04 1.49 -27.89
CA GLN A 208 -1.79 2.00 -28.47
C GLN A 208 -1.42 3.40 -27.98
N VAL A 209 -1.78 3.72 -26.71
CA VAL A 209 -1.43 4.99 -26.06
C VAL A 209 0.06 5.00 -25.75
N ARG A 210 0.78 5.99 -26.23
CA ARG A 210 2.24 6.07 -26.11
C ARG A 210 2.63 6.69 -24.77
N ILE A 211 3.35 5.93 -23.94
CA ILE A 211 3.91 6.39 -22.69
C ILE A 211 5.38 6.72 -22.90
N PRO A 212 5.86 7.89 -22.48
CA PRO A 212 5.18 9.01 -21.82
C PRO A 212 4.61 10.08 -22.77
N ARG A 213 4.61 9.87 -24.09
CA ARG A 213 4.29 10.91 -25.07
C ARG A 213 2.86 11.43 -25.01
N ASP A 214 1.89 10.52 -24.97
CA ASP A 214 0.47 10.86 -24.95
C ASP A 214 -0.01 11.06 -23.52
N ILE A 215 0.42 10.19 -22.59
CA ILE A 215 0.10 10.23 -21.16
C ILE A 215 1.34 9.85 -20.35
N SER A 216 1.63 10.61 -19.30
CA SER A 216 2.62 10.28 -18.29
C SER A 216 2.02 9.40 -17.17
N LEU A 217 2.82 8.49 -16.60
CA LEU A 217 2.39 7.61 -15.54
C LEU A 217 3.34 7.68 -14.34
N ILE A 218 2.77 7.70 -13.14
CA ILE A 218 3.48 7.47 -11.89
C ILE A 218 2.68 6.49 -11.04
N GLY A 219 3.32 5.41 -10.59
CA GLY A 219 2.67 4.38 -9.79
C GLY A 219 3.06 4.46 -8.31
N PHE A 220 2.26 3.85 -7.47
CA PHE A 220 2.58 3.59 -6.06
C PHE A 220 2.85 2.10 -5.87
N ASP A 221 3.90 1.78 -5.11
CA ASP A 221 4.45 0.46 -4.84
C ASP A 221 5.23 -0.21 -5.99
N ALA A 222 6.09 -1.16 -5.62
CA ALA A 222 6.92 -1.86 -6.58
C ALA A 222 6.12 -2.96 -7.27
N LEU A 223 5.84 -2.76 -8.54
CA LEU A 223 5.44 -3.86 -9.40
C LEU A 223 6.67 -4.71 -9.77
N PRO A 224 6.50 -6.01 -10.04
CA PRO A 224 7.46 -6.72 -10.88
C PRO A 224 7.67 -5.88 -12.16
N PRO A 225 8.86 -5.89 -12.76
CA PRO A 225 9.16 -5.01 -13.89
C PRO A 225 8.09 -5.17 -14.99
N ILE A 226 7.16 -4.21 -15.05
CA ILE A 226 6.18 -4.15 -16.11
C ILE A 226 6.87 -3.52 -17.32
N SER A 227 7.60 -4.35 -18.04
CA SER A 227 8.07 -4.02 -19.38
C SER A 227 6.94 -4.13 -20.43
N LEU A 228 5.68 -4.28 -20.00
CA LEU A 228 4.54 -4.43 -20.91
C LEU A 228 4.41 -3.27 -21.91
N LEU A 229 4.82 -2.07 -21.51
CA LEU A 229 4.78 -0.88 -22.35
C LEU A 229 6.14 -0.51 -22.95
N GLY A 230 7.19 -1.32 -22.74
CA GLY A 230 8.55 -0.96 -23.13
C GLY A 230 9.13 0.23 -22.35
N VAL A 231 8.47 0.63 -21.24
CA VAL A 231 8.91 1.73 -20.38
C VAL A 231 9.11 1.24 -18.95
N ASN A 232 10.03 1.87 -18.24
CA ASN A 232 10.21 1.71 -16.80
C ASN A 232 9.28 2.72 -16.10
N LEU A 233 8.35 2.21 -15.31
CA LEU A 233 7.41 3.07 -14.59
C LEU A 233 8.16 3.88 -13.51
N THR A 234 7.90 5.19 -13.47
CA THR A 234 8.27 6.04 -12.34
C THR A 234 7.40 5.66 -11.15
N LEU A 235 8.00 5.40 -9.99
CA LEU A 235 7.32 4.79 -8.86
C LEU A 235 7.57 5.54 -7.56
N ILE A 236 6.54 5.64 -6.75
CA ILE A 236 6.66 5.85 -5.30
C ILE A 236 6.80 4.48 -4.66
N LYS A 237 7.95 4.20 -4.07
CA LYS A 237 8.26 2.90 -3.46
C LYS A 237 8.21 2.98 -1.95
N GLY A 238 7.34 2.19 -1.35
CA GLY A 238 7.33 1.94 0.09
C GLY A 238 8.50 1.04 0.55
N THR A 239 8.74 1.01 1.84
CA THR A 239 9.81 0.20 2.47
C THR A 239 9.23 -1.07 3.12
N HIS A 240 8.42 -1.83 2.37
CA HIS A 240 7.64 -2.95 2.89
C HIS A 240 8.45 -3.91 3.77
N THR A 241 9.45 -4.59 3.23
CA THR A 241 10.24 -5.58 3.97
C THR A 241 10.88 -5.00 5.24
N LYS A 242 11.48 -3.80 5.15
CA LYS A 242 12.11 -3.15 6.32
C LYS A 242 11.11 -2.82 7.41
N ARG A 243 9.93 -2.36 7.05
CA ARG A 243 8.85 -1.99 7.96
C ARG A 243 8.34 -3.22 8.71
N HIS A 244 8.04 -4.30 7.99
CA HIS A 244 7.57 -5.55 8.62
C HIS A 244 8.63 -6.19 9.52
N LEU A 245 9.91 -6.17 9.12
CA LEU A 245 11.00 -6.63 10.00
C LEU A 245 11.16 -5.74 11.24
N ALA A 246 10.90 -4.45 11.13
CA ALA A 246 10.87 -3.56 12.29
C ALA A 246 9.67 -3.86 13.21
N ALA A 247 8.49 -4.14 12.64
CA ALA A 247 7.32 -4.56 13.41
C ALA A 247 7.60 -5.80 14.27
N ILE A 248 8.28 -6.80 13.70
CA ILE A 248 8.69 -7.98 14.45
C ILE A 248 9.67 -7.63 15.59
N LYS A 249 10.59 -6.71 15.37
CA LYS A 249 11.50 -6.25 16.43
C LYS A 249 10.77 -5.52 17.55
N HIS A 250 9.80 -4.68 17.22
CA HIS A 250 8.96 -4.03 18.22
C HIS A 250 8.15 -5.07 19.01
N LEU A 251 7.52 -6.02 18.33
CA LEU A 251 6.80 -7.11 18.99
C LEU A 251 7.69 -7.87 19.97
N MET A 252 8.92 -8.20 19.57
CA MET A 252 9.87 -8.91 20.43
C MET A 252 10.23 -8.11 21.69
N ARG A 253 10.43 -6.78 21.56
CA ARG A 253 10.70 -5.91 22.71
C ARG A 253 9.55 -5.91 23.69
N HIS A 254 8.31 -5.76 23.21
CA HIS A 254 7.14 -5.82 24.07
C HIS A 254 6.93 -7.19 24.75
N ILE A 255 7.38 -8.29 24.13
CA ILE A 255 7.36 -9.61 24.78
C ILE A 255 8.42 -9.70 25.89
N GLU A 256 9.56 -9.03 25.72
CA GLU A 256 10.68 -9.05 26.67
C GLU A 256 10.54 -8.01 27.78
N ASP A 257 9.89 -6.86 27.49
CA ASP A 257 9.66 -5.75 28.43
C ASP A 257 8.24 -5.19 28.26
N GLU A 258 7.40 -5.43 29.27
CA GLU A 258 6.02 -4.93 29.31
C GLU A 258 5.92 -3.39 29.40
N ASN A 259 7.02 -2.69 29.74
CA ASN A 259 7.07 -1.24 29.82
C ASN A 259 7.63 -0.58 28.54
N GLU A 260 7.89 -1.34 27.47
CA GLU A 260 8.31 -0.76 26.21
C GLU A 260 7.28 0.26 25.69
N GLU A 261 7.74 1.40 25.20
CA GLU A 261 6.87 2.49 24.73
C GLU A 261 6.09 2.09 23.47
N ILE A 262 4.79 2.39 23.47
CA ILE A 262 3.93 2.22 22.30
C ILE A 262 4.26 3.28 21.24
N VAL A 263 4.46 2.84 20.01
CA VAL A 263 4.85 3.71 18.91
C VAL A 263 3.88 3.68 17.72
N LYS A 264 3.71 4.82 17.09
CA LYS A 264 3.04 4.97 15.79
C LYS A 264 4.07 5.51 14.80
N VAL A 265 4.63 4.66 13.95
CA VAL A 265 5.78 5.00 13.10
C VAL A 265 5.39 5.02 11.63
N TYR A 266 5.69 6.13 10.95
CA TYR A 266 5.51 6.28 9.51
C TYR A 266 6.84 6.11 8.78
N TYR A 267 6.92 5.11 7.93
CA TYR A 267 8.10 4.80 7.12
C TYR A 267 8.04 5.57 5.80
N LYS A 268 9.04 6.43 5.58
CA LYS A 268 9.15 7.26 4.37
C LYS A 268 9.22 6.41 3.09
N THR A 269 8.62 6.95 2.05
CA THR A 269 8.69 6.42 0.70
C THR A 269 9.89 6.97 -0.06
N ARG A 270 10.12 6.45 -1.26
CA ARG A 270 11.13 6.95 -2.20
C ARG A 270 10.53 7.07 -3.59
N LEU A 271 10.81 8.16 -4.27
CA LEU A 271 10.59 8.27 -5.71
C LEU A 271 11.73 7.53 -6.43
N LEU A 272 11.35 6.59 -7.28
CA LEU A 272 12.25 5.92 -8.22
C LEU A 272 11.89 6.41 -9.62
N GLU A 273 12.78 7.20 -10.20
CA GLU A 273 12.57 7.71 -11.56
C GLU A 273 12.71 6.58 -12.58
N GLY A 274 11.72 6.46 -13.44
CA GLY A 274 11.73 5.68 -14.65
C GLY A 274 11.73 6.58 -15.88
N ASN A 275 11.18 6.09 -16.97
CA ASN A 275 11.00 6.87 -18.20
C ASN A 275 9.52 7.02 -18.61
N SER A 276 8.58 6.82 -17.66
CA SER A 276 7.14 6.92 -17.89
C SER A 276 6.56 8.33 -17.71
N VAL A 277 7.38 9.33 -17.39
CA VAL A 277 6.97 10.73 -17.23
C VAL A 277 7.65 11.61 -18.25
N PHE A 278 6.85 12.34 -19.02
CA PHE A 278 7.33 13.30 -20.00
C PHE A 278 7.67 14.64 -19.35
N ASP A 279 8.83 15.22 -19.67
CA ASP A 279 9.23 16.54 -19.17
C ASP A 279 8.77 17.63 -20.13
N LYS A 280 7.59 18.20 -19.88
CA LYS A 280 6.97 19.25 -20.71
C LYS A 280 7.74 20.57 -20.64
N THR A 281 8.50 20.82 -19.57
CA THR A 281 9.23 22.08 -19.40
C THR A 281 10.33 22.27 -20.44
N LYS A 282 10.90 21.17 -20.95
CA LYS A 282 11.97 21.18 -21.96
C LYS A 282 11.50 21.60 -23.36
N TYR A 283 10.20 21.63 -23.62
CA TYR A 283 9.64 21.89 -24.95
C TYR A 283 8.94 23.24 -25.08
N VAL A 284 8.93 24.08 -24.04
CA VAL A 284 8.31 25.40 -24.04
C VAL A 284 9.15 26.45 -24.81
N TYR A 285 10.43 26.16 -25.07
CA TYR A 285 11.36 27.12 -25.71
C TYR A 285 11.64 26.85 -27.20
N SER A 286 10.84 26.01 -27.88
CA SER A 286 11.02 25.72 -29.32
C SER A 286 9.91 26.33 -30.18
N LYS A 287 9.52 27.58 -29.91
CA LYS A 287 8.66 28.39 -30.82
C LYS A 287 9.35 29.65 -31.23
#